data_3f64a481ad0eecbe58c0c7fcb409a4ed
#
_entry.id   3f64a481ad0eecbe58c0c7fcb409a4ed
#
_cell.length_a   1.000
_cell.length_b   1.000
_cell.length_c   1.000
_cell.angle_alpha   90.00
_cell.angle_beta   90.00
_cell.angle_gamma   90.00
#
_symmetry.space_group_name_H-M   'P 1'
#
loop_
_entity.id
_entity.type
_entity.pdbx_description
1 polymer ?
#
loop_
_entity_poly.entity_id
_entity_poly.type
_entity_poly.pdbx_seq_one_letter_code
_entity_poly.pdbx_strand_id
1 'polypeptide(L)'
;EKSPETDALIEKLQDIVDSENRRFNLMTLFRWIQQICEKSEKPVVLMIDEVDSASNNQVFLDFLAQLRSGYLERDTKGILTFQSVILAGVYDIKNLKRKIRSSDDHRTNSPWNIASDFDVNMSLLRDEIRGMLLEYEEDYHTGMNIEEMAALLYDYTSGYPYLVSRLCRLIDEKGKTGDVWNREGFLE
;
A
#
# COMPACT_ATOMS: atom_id res chain seq x y z
N GLU A 1 -3.58 -2.37 -24.20
CA GLU A 1 -3.89 -1.20 -25.06
C GLU A 1 -4.94 -0.38 -24.34
N LYS A 2 -4.70 0.93 -24.20
CA LYS A 2 -5.68 1.85 -23.61
C LYS A 2 -6.71 2.18 -24.67
N SER A 3 -8.00 2.09 -24.34
CA SER A 3 -9.06 2.54 -25.24
C SER A 3 -9.00 4.08 -25.37
N PRO A 4 -9.13 4.66 -26.58
CA PRO A 4 -9.17 6.11 -26.76
C PRO A 4 -10.24 6.82 -25.91
N GLU A 5 -11.31 6.12 -25.59
CA GLU A 5 -12.38 6.61 -24.74
C GLU A 5 -11.98 6.67 -23.25
N THR A 6 -11.13 5.76 -22.80
CA THR A 6 -10.56 5.79 -21.44
C THR A 6 -9.58 6.95 -21.28
N ASP A 7 -8.76 7.20 -22.30
CA ASP A 7 -7.82 8.33 -22.30
C ASP A 7 -8.56 9.67 -22.27
N ALA A 8 -9.63 9.84 -23.03
CA ALA A 8 -10.47 11.04 -22.98
C ALA A 8 -11.16 11.26 -21.61
N LEU A 9 -11.49 10.19 -20.89
CA LEU A 9 -12.02 10.29 -19.52
C LEU A 9 -10.94 10.69 -18.52
N ILE A 10 -9.73 10.19 -18.68
CA ILE A 10 -8.58 10.55 -17.84
C ILE A 10 -8.21 12.02 -18.04
N GLU A 11 -8.16 12.52 -19.30
CA GLU A 11 -7.93 13.94 -19.58
C GLU A 11 -8.98 14.83 -18.92
N LYS A 12 -10.26 14.47 -19.01
CA LYS A 12 -11.32 15.21 -18.31
C LYS A 12 -11.18 15.23 -16.79
N LEU A 13 -10.68 14.13 -16.19
CA LEU A 13 -10.40 14.09 -14.76
C LEU A 13 -9.21 15.00 -14.41
N GLN A 14 -8.16 15.02 -15.23
CA GLN A 14 -7.02 15.93 -15.07
C GLN A 14 -7.44 17.38 -15.16
N ASP A 15 -8.24 17.76 -16.18
CA ASP A 15 -8.78 19.11 -16.32
C ASP A 15 -9.61 19.57 -15.10
N ILE A 16 -10.31 18.63 -14.46
CA ILE A 16 -11.09 18.91 -13.23
C ILE A 16 -10.17 19.12 -12.03
N VAL A 17 -9.13 18.33 -11.91
CA VAL A 17 -8.14 18.45 -10.82
C VAL A 17 -7.35 19.76 -10.96
N ASP A 18 -6.98 20.13 -12.17
CA ASP A 18 -6.19 21.32 -12.47
C ASP A 18 -7.03 22.61 -12.40
N SER A 19 -8.36 22.51 -12.45
CA SER A 19 -9.24 23.67 -12.32
C SER A 19 -9.43 24.06 -10.84
N GLU A 20 -8.72 25.09 -10.38
CA GLU A 20 -8.73 25.62 -9.00
C GLU A 20 -10.11 25.99 -8.43
N ASN A 21 -11.17 26.01 -9.23
CA ASN A 21 -12.45 26.62 -8.89
C ASN A 21 -13.66 25.65 -8.89
N ARG A 22 -13.49 24.35 -9.13
CA ARG A 22 -14.63 23.43 -9.13
C ARG A 22 -14.66 22.60 -7.86
N ARG A 23 -15.71 22.75 -7.07
CA ARG A 23 -16.03 21.87 -5.95
C ARG A 23 -16.34 20.47 -6.51
N PHE A 24 -15.35 19.60 -6.44
CA PHE A 24 -15.49 18.21 -6.81
C PHE A 24 -16.12 17.44 -5.64
N ASN A 25 -17.21 16.73 -5.87
CA ASN A 25 -17.85 15.92 -4.83
C ASN A 25 -17.65 14.42 -5.11
N LEU A 26 -17.71 13.62 -4.06
CA LEU A 26 -17.49 12.17 -4.13
C LEU A 26 -18.47 11.47 -5.08
N MET A 27 -19.71 11.91 -5.17
CA MET A 27 -20.68 11.30 -6.10
C MET A 27 -20.27 11.47 -7.56
N THR A 28 -19.72 12.63 -7.91
CA THR A 28 -19.19 12.88 -9.25
C THR A 28 -17.98 12.01 -9.51
N LEU A 29 -17.05 11.89 -8.56
CA LEU A 29 -15.90 11.01 -8.65
C LEU A 29 -16.32 9.56 -8.92
N PHE A 30 -17.23 9.02 -8.11
CA PHE A 30 -17.67 7.63 -8.28
C PHE A 30 -18.43 7.38 -9.57
N ARG A 31 -19.16 8.36 -10.09
CA ARG A 31 -19.77 8.26 -11.43
C ARG A 31 -18.72 8.15 -12.54
N TRP A 32 -17.63 8.91 -12.45
CA TRP A 32 -16.52 8.84 -13.40
C TRP A 32 -15.77 7.52 -13.30
N ILE A 33 -15.51 7.05 -12.07
CA ILE A 33 -14.91 5.74 -11.81
C ILE A 33 -15.76 4.63 -12.44
N GLN A 34 -17.08 4.67 -12.28
CA GLN A 34 -17.99 3.72 -12.90
C GLN A 34 -17.86 3.73 -14.41
N GLN A 35 -17.85 4.89 -15.06
CA GLN A 35 -17.67 5.01 -16.50
C GLN A 35 -16.32 4.44 -16.98
N ILE A 36 -15.26 4.65 -16.20
CA ILE A 36 -13.94 4.05 -16.48
C ILE A 36 -14.02 2.52 -16.42
N CYS A 37 -14.64 1.98 -15.37
CA CYS A 37 -14.81 0.54 -15.22
C CYS A 37 -15.67 -0.07 -16.33
N GLU A 38 -16.73 0.61 -16.76
CA GLU A 38 -17.63 0.18 -17.84
C GLU A 38 -16.94 0.15 -19.22
N LYS A 39 -16.00 1.08 -19.45
CA LYS A 39 -15.28 1.19 -20.72
C LYS A 39 -13.97 0.41 -20.76
N SER A 40 -13.54 -0.10 -19.61
CA SER A 40 -12.31 -0.87 -19.52
C SER A 40 -12.51 -2.30 -20.03
N GLU A 41 -11.67 -2.74 -20.94
CA GLU A 41 -11.64 -4.13 -21.40
C GLU A 41 -11.20 -5.12 -20.33
N LYS A 42 -10.50 -4.64 -19.33
CA LYS A 42 -9.97 -5.45 -18.21
C LYS A 42 -10.55 -4.99 -16.88
N PRO A 43 -10.70 -5.91 -15.92
CA PRO A 43 -11.11 -5.55 -14.58
C PRO A 43 -10.16 -4.50 -13.95
N VAL A 44 -10.73 -3.45 -13.36
CA VAL A 44 -9.98 -2.37 -12.72
C VAL A 44 -9.82 -2.69 -11.23
N VAL A 45 -8.59 -2.64 -10.73
CA VAL A 45 -8.24 -2.80 -9.31
C VAL A 45 -7.78 -1.45 -8.76
N LEU A 46 -8.38 -1.02 -7.66
CA LEU A 46 -7.93 0.17 -6.93
C LEU A 46 -6.94 -0.24 -5.85
N MET A 47 -5.78 0.39 -5.84
CA MET A 47 -4.78 0.23 -4.78
C MET A 47 -4.54 1.58 -4.11
N ILE A 48 -4.69 1.64 -2.78
CA ILE A 48 -4.46 2.85 -2.00
C ILE A 48 -3.44 2.51 -0.91
N ASP A 49 -2.32 3.23 -0.93
CA ASP A 49 -1.29 3.13 0.10
C ASP A 49 -1.44 4.25 1.15
N GLU A 50 -0.88 4.03 2.32
CA GLU A 50 -0.92 4.97 3.46
C GLU A 50 -2.34 5.40 3.87
N VAL A 51 -3.30 4.49 3.81
CA VAL A 51 -4.72 4.81 4.11
C VAL A 51 -4.94 5.36 5.52
N ASP A 52 -4.05 5.07 6.44
CA ASP A 52 -4.07 5.54 7.82
C ASP A 52 -3.73 7.04 7.94
N SER A 53 -2.99 7.62 7.00
CA SER A 53 -2.74 9.06 6.95
C SER A 53 -4.04 9.88 6.77
N ALA A 54 -5.01 9.31 6.07
CA ALA A 54 -6.32 9.90 5.82
C ALA A 54 -7.39 9.49 6.86
N SER A 55 -7.05 8.68 7.85
CA SER A 55 -7.99 8.02 8.75
C SER A 55 -8.82 8.94 9.64
N ASN A 56 -8.36 10.16 9.88
CA ASN A 56 -9.07 11.18 10.66
C ASN A 56 -9.95 12.10 9.78
N ASN A 57 -10.05 11.81 8.49
CA ASN A 57 -10.77 12.65 7.53
C ASN A 57 -12.15 12.05 7.22
N GLN A 58 -13.21 12.81 7.50
CA GLN A 58 -14.61 12.40 7.20
C GLN A 58 -14.78 12.11 5.71
N VAL A 59 -14.13 12.87 4.83
CA VAL A 59 -14.17 12.64 3.36
C VAL A 59 -13.64 11.26 2.99
N PHE A 60 -12.61 10.79 3.67
CA PHE A 60 -12.08 9.45 3.45
C PHE A 60 -13.04 8.37 3.91
N LEU A 61 -13.70 8.56 5.05
CA LEU A 61 -14.75 7.64 5.53
C LEU A 61 -15.93 7.57 4.54
N ASP A 62 -16.33 8.71 4.00
CA ASP A 62 -17.40 8.79 3.01
C ASP A 62 -16.97 8.13 1.69
N PHE A 63 -15.71 8.29 1.28
CA PHE A 63 -15.12 7.59 0.13
C PHE A 63 -15.21 6.07 0.30
N LEU A 64 -14.83 5.57 1.45
CA LEU A 64 -14.89 4.14 1.74
C LEU A 64 -16.34 3.62 1.80
N ALA A 65 -17.27 4.43 2.30
CA ALA A 65 -18.70 4.11 2.28
C ALA A 65 -19.22 4.00 0.83
N GLN A 66 -18.75 4.85 -0.07
CA GLN A 66 -19.09 4.78 -1.50
C GLN A 66 -18.47 3.54 -2.17
N LEU A 67 -17.22 3.17 -1.85
CA LEU A 67 -16.62 1.92 -2.33
C LEU A 67 -17.47 0.70 -1.96
N ARG A 68 -17.95 0.66 -0.71
CA ARG A 68 -18.86 -0.39 -0.25
C ARG A 68 -20.16 -0.39 -1.00
N SER A 69 -20.78 0.78 -1.20
CA SER A 69 -22.03 0.90 -1.98
C SER A 69 -21.85 0.34 -3.39
N GLY A 70 -20.77 0.73 -4.07
CA GLY A 70 -20.43 0.22 -5.39
C GLY A 70 -20.26 -1.29 -5.43
N TYR A 71 -19.58 -1.87 -4.44
CA TYR A 71 -19.45 -3.32 -4.32
C TYR A 71 -20.80 -4.04 -4.21
N LEU A 72 -21.70 -3.55 -3.35
CA LEU A 72 -23.04 -4.12 -3.16
C LEU A 72 -23.92 -3.96 -4.40
N GLU A 73 -23.78 -2.84 -5.10
CA GLU A 73 -24.53 -2.60 -6.35
C GLU A 73 -24.03 -3.43 -7.51
N ARG A 74 -22.74 -3.76 -7.55
CA ARG A 74 -22.19 -4.71 -8.52
C ARG A 74 -22.85 -6.08 -8.38
N ASP A 75 -22.96 -6.56 -7.14
CA ASP A 75 -23.51 -7.88 -6.85
C ASP A 75 -25.03 -7.93 -7.08
N THR A 76 -25.76 -6.87 -6.72
CA THR A 76 -27.22 -6.86 -6.76
C THR A 76 -27.82 -6.33 -8.06
N LYS A 77 -27.16 -5.40 -8.74
CA LYS A 77 -27.67 -4.68 -9.91
C LYS A 77 -26.79 -4.89 -11.16
N GLY A 78 -25.65 -5.58 -11.05
CA GLY A 78 -24.70 -5.74 -12.15
C GLY A 78 -23.99 -4.45 -12.58
N ILE A 79 -23.99 -3.42 -11.73
CA ILE A 79 -23.32 -2.16 -12.04
C ILE A 79 -21.80 -2.36 -11.92
N LEU A 80 -21.07 -2.06 -13.00
CA LEU A 80 -19.62 -2.23 -13.01
C LEU A 80 -18.93 -1.19 -12.11
N THR A 81 -18.04 -1.65 -11.29
CA THR A 81 -17.16 -0.86 -10.41
C THR A 81 -15.81 -1.55 -10.32
N PHE A 82 -14.94 -1.13 -9.39
CA PHE A 82 -13.68 -1.83 -9.16
C PHE A 82 -13.88 -3.34 -8.93
N GLN A 83 -13.04 -4.15 -9.56
CA GLN A 83 -13.01 -5.60 -9.35
C GLN A 83 -12.62 -5.92 -7.90
N SER A 84 -11.62 -5.24 -7.41
CA SER A 84 -11.21 -5.28 -6.00
C SER A 84 -10.59 -3.96 -5.59
N VAL A 85 -10.51 -3.75 -4.27
CA VAL A 85 -9.83 -2.61 -3.66
C VAL A 85 -8.83 -3.16 -2.66
N ILE A 86 -7.56 -2.77 -2.81
CA ILE A 86 -6.46 -3.13 -1.91
C ILE A 86 -6.10 -1.86 -1.12
N LEU A 87 -6.17 -1.94 0.19
CA LEU A 87 -5.83 -0.85 1.09
C LEU A 87 -4.61 -1.27 1.90
N ALA A 88 -3.53 -0.49 1.81
CA ALA A 88 -2.31 -0.68 2.59
C ALA A 88 -2.14 0.45 3.60
N GLY A 89 -1.66 0.14 4.79
CA GLY A 89 -1.42 1.10 5.87
C GLY A 89 -0.86 0.41 7.10
N VAL A 90 -0.41 1.20 8.07
CA VAL A 90 0.22 0.70 9.30
C VAL A 90 -0.82 0.18 10.30
N TYR A 91 -2.04 0.74 10.29
CA TYR A 91 -3.08 0.38 11.24
C TYR A 91 -4.23 -0.37 10.56
N ASP A 92 -4.76 -1.37 11.25
CA ASP A 92 -5.96 -2.05 10.82
C ASP A 92 -7.13 -1.05 10.69
N ILE A 93 -7.64 -0.94 9.48
CA ILE A 93 -8.77 -0.08 9.12
C ILE A 93 -10.03 -0.41 9.97
N LYS A 94 -10.19 -1.65 10.40
CA LYS A 94 -11.28 -2.07 11.30
C LYS A 94 -11.22 -1.32 12.64
N ASN A 95 -10.05 -0.90 13.07
CA ASN A 95 -9.82 -0.17 14.32
C ASN A 95 -9.90 1.36 14.18
N LEU A 96 -9.92 1.91 12.96
CA LEU A 96 -9.99 3.36 12.72
C LEU A 96 -11.25 4.01 13.28
N LYS A 97 -12.36 3.29 13.31
CA LYS A 97 -13.64 3.81 13.86
C LYS A 97 -13.60 4.14 15.34
N ARG A 98 -12.79 3.45 16.13
CA ARG A 98 -12.75 3.64 17.59
C ARG A 98 -12.20 5.03 17.97
N LYS A 99 -11.44 5.69 17.08
CA LYS A 99 -10.83 7.01 17.34
C LYS A 99 -11.71 8.20 16.93
N ILE A 100 -12.66 8.01 16.01
CA ILE A 100 -13.40 9.11 15.37
C ILE A 100 -14.80 9.32 15.95
N ARG A 101 -15.41 8.32 16.57
CA ARG A 101 -16.76 8.42 17.12
C ARG A 101 -16.76 8.49 18.63
N SER A 102 -17.32 9.57 19.17
CA SER A 102 -17.81 9.64 20.55
C SER A 102 -18.87 8.56 20.78
N SER A 103 -18.95 8.08 22.04
CA SER A 103 -19.64 6.90 22.52
C SER A 103 -21.17 6.79 22.26
N ASP A 104 -21.79 7.70 21.53
CA ASP A 104 -23.26 7.80 21.45
C ASP A 104 -23.91 7.31 20.15
N ASP A 105 -23.15 6.85 19.16
CA ASP A 105 -23.76 6.42 17.89
C ASP A 105 -23.80 4.88 17.78
N HIS A 106 -24.87 4.30 18.31
CA HIS A 106 -25.17 2.86 18.30
C HIS A 106 -25.55 2.26 16.92
N ARG A 107 -25.27 2.94 15.82
CA ARG A 107 -25.52 2.39 14.48
C ARG A 107 -24.41 1.43 14.06
N THR A 108 -24.72 0.15 14.20
CA THR A 108 -23.84 -1.02 14.20
C THR A 108 -23.32 -1.48 12.85
N ASN A 109 -23.54 -0.80 11.75
CA ASN A 109 -23.04 -1.25 10.45
C ASN A 109 -21.73 -0.58 10.09
N SER A 110 -20.62 -1.26 10.42
CA SER A 110 -19.31 -0.89 9.93
C SER A 110 -19.26 -1.00 8.40
N PRO A 111 -18.83 0.02 7.65
CA PRO A 111 -18.60 -0.11 6.21
C PRO A 111 -17.55 -1.18 5.86
N TRP A 112 -16.84 -1.68 6.87
CA TRP A 112 -15.72 -2.61 6.77
C TRP A 112 -16.09 -4.09 6.87
N ASN A 113 -17.36 -4.44 7.04
CA ASN A 113 -17.79 -5.84 7.14
C ASN A 113 -17.56 -6.65 5.86
N ILE A 114 -17.22 -5.97 4.76
CA ILE A 114 -16.88 -6.60 3.47
C ILE A 114 -15.36 -6.73 3.26
N ALA A 115 -14.53 -6.13 4.13
CA ALA A 115 -13.09 -6.22 4.03
C ALA A 115 -12.63 -7.60 4.51
N SER A 116 -11.88 -8.30 3.66
CA SER A 116 -11.12 -9.49 4.02
C SER A 116 -9.72 -9.10 4.45
N ASP A 117 -9.17 -9.80 5.43
CA ASP A 117 -7.77 -9.67 5.78
C ASP A 117 -6.93 -10.23 4.63
N PHE A 118 -5.87 -9.52 4.29
CA PHE A 118 -4.91 -9.95 3.29
C PHE A 118 -3.69 -10.47 4.05
N ASP A 119 -3.73 -11.75 4.37
CA ASP A 119 -2.69 -12.41 5.15
C ASP A 119 -1.53 -12.81 4.23
N VAL A 120 -0.64 -11.85 3.98
CA VAL A 120 0.60 -12.06 3.24
C VAL A 120 1.77 -11.81 4.18
N ASN A 121 2.61 -12.83 4.35
CA ASN A 121 3.87 -12.65 5.07
C ASN A 121 4.83 -11.83 4.20
N MET A 122 5.07 -10.60 4.60
CA MET A 122 5.99 -9.67 3.94
C MET A 122 7.43 -9.75 4.46
N SER A 123 7.71 -10.67 5.40
CA SER A 123 9.06 -10.86 5.93
C SER A 123 9.95 -11.52 4.88
N LEU A 124 11.15 -10.98 4.70
CA LEU A 124 12.17 -11.55 3.83
C LEU A 124 12.66 -12.87 4.41
N LEU A 125 12.81 -13.85 3.56
CA LEU A 125 13.50 -15.08 3.91
C LEU A 125 15.01 -14.84 3.93
N ARG A 126 15.76 -15.70 4.61
CA ARG A 126 17.22 -15.61 4.66
C ARG A 126 17.86 -15.61 3.25
N ASP A 127 17.33 -16.43 2.34
CA ASP A 127 17.81 -16.49 0.96
C ASP A 127 17.51 -15.20 0.16
N GLU A 128 16.42 -14.51 0.48
CA GLU A 128 16.10 -13.23 -0.14
C GLU A 128 17.02 -12.12 0.36
N ILE A 129 17.33 -12.09 1.67
CA ILE A 129 18.36 -11.19 2.23
C ILE A 129 19.71 -11.49 1.60
N ARG A 130 20.07 -12.75 1.44
CA ARG A 130 21.29 -13.17 0.75
C ARG A 130 21.34 -12.65 -0.68
N GLY A 131 20.24 -12.76 -1.44
CA GLY A 131 20.14 -12.23 -2.80
C GLY A 131 20.39 -10.71 -2.85
N MET A 132 19.78 -9.98 -1.94
CA MET A 132 19.97 -8.52 -1.81
C MET A 132 21.44 -8.16 -1.49
N LEU A 133 22.10 -8.91 -0.61
CA LEU A 133 23.51 -8.69 -0.27
C LEU A 133 24.44 -9.06 -1.41
N LEU A 134 24.09 -10.05 -2.24
CA LEU A 134 24.85 -10.37 -3.46
C LEU A 134 24.88 -9.21 -4.44
N GLU A 135 23.72 -8.60 -4.71
CA GLU A 135 23.63 -7.41 -5.58
C GLU A 135 24.47 -6.26 -5.01
N TYR A 136 24.39 -6.04 -3.69
CA TYR A 136 25.21 -5.01 -3.03
C TYR A 136 26.73 -5.30 -3.14
N GLU A 137 27.15 -6.56 -2.98
CA GLU A 137 28.54 -6.96 -3.11
C GLU A 137 29.08 -6.81 -4.54
N GLU A 138 28.23 -7.04 -5.56
CA GLU A 138 28.58 -6.80 -6.96
C GLU A 138 28.88 -5.32 -7.24
N ASP A 139 28.15 -4.41 -6.59
CA ASP A 139 28.32 -2.97 -6.77
C ASP A 139 29.51 -2.40 -5.98
N TYR A 140 29.71 -2.85 -4.75
CA TYR A 140 30.63 -2.19 -3.80
C TYR A 140 31.88 -3.00 -3.46
N HIS A 141 31.93 -4.30 -3.77
CA HIS A 141 33.10 -5.18 -3.55
C HIS A 141 33.67 -5.10 -2.12
N THR A 142 32.78 -5.21 -1.13
CA THR A 142 33.14 -5.06 0.28
C THR A 142 34.02 -6.21 0.80
N GLY A 143 33.93 -7.40 0.18
CA GLY A 143 34.57 -8.63 0.64
C GLY A 143 33.86 -9.28 1.83
N MET A 144 32.56 -8.94 2.07
CA MET A 144 31.77 -9.52 3.16
C MET A 144 31.54 -11.03 2.99
N ASN A 145 31.39 -11.72 4.11
CA ASN A 145 30.82 -13.06 4.10
C ASN A 145 29.29 -12.96 4.02
N ILE A 146 28.75 -13.09 2.79
CA ILE A 146 27.33 -12.89 2.49
C ILE A 146 26.43 -13.85 3.30
N GLU A 147 26.84 -15.11 3.44
CA GLU A 147 26.05 -16.12 4.18
C GLU A 147 25.96 -15.76 5.68
N GLU A 148 27.07 -15.32 6.26
CA GLU A 148 27.09 -14.89 7.65
C GLU A 148 26.27 -13.62 7.89
N MET A 149 26.42 -12.62 7.02
CA MET A 149 25.67 -11.37 7.11
C MET A 149 24.18 -11.57 6.91
N ALA A 150 23.78 -12.40 5.96
CA ALA A 150 22.37 -12.74 5.76
C ALA A 150 21.78 -13.45 6.98
N ALA A 151 22.55 -14.35 7.62
CA ALA A 151 22.15 -15.01 8.85
C ALA A 151 21.97 -14.01 10.00
N LEU A 152 22.95 -13.13 10.22
CA LEU A 152 22.89 -12.10 11.27
C LEU A 152 21.68 -11.18 11.08
N LEU A 153 21.50 -10.63 9.88
CA LEU A 153 20.37 -9.78 9.57
C LEU A 153 19.04 -10.49 9.83
N TYR A 154 18.91 -11.74 9.40
CA TYR A 154 17.70 -12.50 9.64
C TYR A 154 17.45 -12.76 11.13
N ASP A 155 18.47 -13.18 11.87
CA ASP A 155 18.37 -13.52 13.30
C ASP A 155 17.93 -12.31 14.14
N TYR A 156 18.40 -11.09 13.79
CA TYR A 156 18.05 -9.86 14.52
C TYR A 156 16.73 -9.21 14.06
N THR A 157 16.27 -9.49 12.84
CA THR A 157 15.11 -8.81 12.25
C THR A 157 13.92 -9.72 12.00
N SER A 158 14.11 -11.04 12.07
CA SER A 158 13.15 -12.05 11.59
C SER A 158 12.69 -11.76 10.15
N GLY A 159 13.56 -11.15 9.35
CA GLY A 159 13.30 -10.77 7.98
C GLY A 159 12.38 -9.56 7.80
N TYR A 160 12.06 -8.79 8.87
CA TYR A 160 11.21 -7.60 8.72
C TYR A 160 11.87 -6.57 7.80
N PRO A 161 11.31 -6.25 6.62
CA PRO A 161 12.00 -5.52 5.55
C PRO A 161 12.58 -4.17 5.97
N TYR A 162 11.81 -3.40 6.76
CA TYR A 162 12.28 -2.10 7.26
C TYR A 162 13.52 -2.25 8.16
N LEU A 163 13.52 -3.23 9.06
CA LEU A 163 14.66 -3.45 9.96
C LEU A 163 15.88 -3.96 9.19
N VAL A 164 15.69 -4.88 8.24
CA VAL A 164 16.76 -5.35 7.34
C VAL A 164 17.40 -4.17 6.62
N SER A 165 16.60 -3.37 5.93
CA SER A 165 17.06 -2.19 5.19
C SER A 165 17.73 -1.17 6.13
N ARG A 166 17.17 -0.93 7.32
CA ARG A 166 17.72 0.02 8.28
C ARG A 166 19.07 -0.42 8.83
N LEU A 167 19.23 -1.70 9.16
CA LEU A 167 20.51 -2.24 9.63
C LEU A 167 21.57 -2.20 8.53
N CYS A 168 21.24 -2.63 7.30
CA CYS A 168 22.16 -2.53 6.16
C CYS A 168 22.63 -1.08 5.96
N ARG A 169 21.71 -0.11 6.03
CA ARG A 169 22.04 1.31 5.92
C ARG A 169 22.97 1.78 7.03
N LEU A 170 22.72 1.37 8.28
CA LEU A 170 23.59 1.75 9.41
C LEU A 170 25.00 1.20 9.27
N ILE A 171 25.15 -0.02 8.73
CA ILE A 171 26.44 -0.61 8.44
C ILE A 171 27.12 0.16 7.30
N ASP A 172 26.41 0.45 6.21
CA ASP A 172 26.93 1.19 5.06
C ASP A 172 27.39 2.62 5.42
N GLU A 173 26.69 3.28 6.35
CA GLU A 173 27.09 4.58 6.87
C GLU A 173 28.43 4.54 7.65
N LYS A 174 28.82 3.38 8.22
CA LYS A 174 30.12 3.18 8.86
C LYS A 174 31.26 2.95 7.84
N GLY A 175 30.99 2.30 6.73
CA GLY A 175 31.94 2.03 5.66
C GLY A 175 31.52 0.92 4.70
N LYS A 176 32.28 0.80 3.61
CA LYS A 176 32.03 -0.20 2.54
C LYS A 176 33.18 -1.22 2.44
N THR A 177 33.69 -1.65 3.57
CA THR A 177 34.83 -2.59 3.66
C THR A 177 34.44 -3.83 4.45
N GLY A 178 35.14 -4.93 4.25
CA GLY A 178 34.89 -6.18 4.97
C GLY A 178 35.08 -6.08 6.49
N ASP A 179 35.82 -5.07 6.95
CA ASP A 179 36.00 -4.82 8.39
C ASP A 179 34.71 -4.30 9.03
N VAL A 180 33.85 -3.67 8.27
CA VAL A 180 32.55 -3.13 8.71
C VAL A 180 31.43 -4.13 8.41
N TRP A 181 31.49 -4.76 7.24
CA TRP A 181 30.52 -5.76 6.79
C TRP A 181 30.90 -7.16 7.29
N ASN A 182 31.05 -7.29 8.60
CA ASN A 182 31.29 -8.55 9.31
C ASN A 182 30.52 -8.59 10.63
N ARG A 183 30.67 -9.67 11.38
CA ARG A 183 29.98 -9.86 12.67
C ARG A 183 30.32 -8.79 13.69
N GLU A 184 31.57 -8.36 13.77
CA GLU A 184 32.00 -7.36 14.75
C GLU A 184 31.44 -5.99 14.41
N GLY A 185 31.58 -5.54 13.16
CA GLY A 185 31.00 -4.29 12.68
C GLY A 185 29.47 -4.23 12.72
N PHE A 186 28.80 -5.40 12.63
CA PHE A 186 27.35 -5.51 12.80
C PHE A 186 26.90 -5.30 14.25
N LEU A 187 27.72 -5.74 15.23
CA LEU A 187 27.36 -5.68 16.67
C LEU A 187 27.75 -4.37 17.35
N GLU A 188 28.58 -3.54 16.74
CA GLU A 188 28.94 -2.19 17.17
C GLU A 188 27.87 -1.14 16.82
#